data_65b3d582444f72ee98cb8769e39a9130
#
_entry.id   65b3d582444f72ee98cb8769e39a9130
#
_cell.length_a   1.000
_cell.length_b   1.000
_cell.length_c   1.000
_cell.angle_alpha   90.00
_cell.angle_beta   90.00
_cell.angle_gamma   90.00
#
_symmetry.space_group_name_H-M   'P 1'
#
loop_
_entity.id
_entity.type
_entity.pdbx_description
1 polymer ?
#
loop_
_entity_poly.entity_id
_entity_poly.type
_entity_poly.pdbx_seq_one_letter_code
_entity_poly.pdbx_strand_id
1 'polypeptide(L)'
;MLTAYFSQAHEMLFDAHARAFAAFGGVPRRGIYDNMKTAIDKVGKGKNRTVNARFEAMTGHYLFEPEFCNRAAGWEKGIVEKNVQDRRRGIWLEAAERRWPDLESLNAWLHQACLDAWHELAHPDWPELTIADVWQQEQTHLMPNPAPFDGYVEQVARVTATSLIHYQRNRYSVPCEWAHTSVSVRAYPDRLVVVGPSSDAPEQPVTLPRSFERGQTLYDWRHYVSLLQRKPGALRNGAPFKTMPEPLQQLQAHLLRHPGGDRVMAQVLMAITLHGLDDVLVAVELALQSGRVSADHVLNVLARLKEPEAVQSLPQALLPALTLQEPPQADVLRYDLLLQPQEDDHVQ
;
A
#
# COMPACT_ATOMS: atom_id res chain seq x y z
N MET A 1 7.88 16.38 -21.66
CA MET A 1 8.00 15.65 -20.37
C MET A 1 8.16 14.15 -20.65
N LEU A 2 9.08 13.46 -19.97
CA LEU A 2 9.31 12.03 -20.10
C LEU A 2 8.89 11.32 -18.81
N THR A 3 8.23 10.18 -18.97
CA THR A 3 7.85 9.28 -17.86
C THR A 3 7.99 7.83 -18.32
N ALA A 4 8.61 6.98 -17.51
CA ALA A 4 8.80 5.57 -17.80
C ALA A 4 7.70 4.72 -17.15
N TYR A 5 7.29 3.66 -17.84
CA TYR A 5 6.32 2.68 -17.36
C TYR A 5 6.73 1.26 -17.76
N PHE A 6 6.30 0.27 -16.99
CA PHE A 6 6.54 -1.15 -17.29
C PHE A 6 5.66 -1.69 -18.42
N SER A 7 4.61 -0.97 -18.82
CA SER A 7 3.70 -1.40 -19.88
C SER A 7 3.09 -0.19 -20.63
N GLN A 8 2.39 -0.49 -21.73
CA GLN A 8 1.65 0.49 -22.54
C GLN A 8 0.14 0.33 -22.33
N ALA A 9 -0.30 0.06 -21.10
CA ALA A 9 -1.71 -0.12 -20.79
C ALA A 9 -2.42 1.24 -20.56
N HIS A 10 -3.75 1.21 -20.53
CA HIS A 10 -4.58 2.43 -20.41
C HIS A 10 -4.29 3.20 -19.11
N GLU A 11 -4.13 2.50 -18.00
CA GLU A 11 -3.84 3.13 -16.70
C GLU A 11 -2.49 3.89 -16.71
N MET A 12 -1.52 3.43 -17.49
CA MET A 12 -0.25 4.14 -17.68
C MET A 12 -0.45 5.43 -18.48
N LEU A 13 -1.31 5.39 -19.51
CA LEU A 13 -1.65 6.57 -20.29
C LEU A 13 -2.34 7.64 -19.46
N PHE A 14 -3.27 7.23 -18.58
CA PHE A 14 -3.99 8.16 -17.71
C PHE A 14 -3.05 8.82 -16.69
N ASP A 15 -2.17 8.05 -16.07
CA ASP A 15 -1.16 8.58 -15.15
C ASP A 15 -0.17 9.52 -15.87
N ALA A 16 0.24 9.18 -17.09
CA ALA A 16 1.11 10.05 -17.90
C ALA A 16 0.49 11.42 -18.16
N HIS A 17 -0.83 11.48 -18.43
CA HIS A 17 -1.53 12.76 -18.58
C HIS A 17 -1.60 13.54 -17.27
N ALA A 18 -1.95 12.89 -16.16
CA ALA A 18 -1.99 13.53 -14.86
C ALA A 18 -0.63 14.15 -14.48
N ARG A 19 0.46 13.40 -14.68
CA ARG A 19 1.82 13.87 -14.44
C ARG A 19 2.21 15.00 -15.38
N ALA A 20 1.85 14.92 -16.67
CA ALA A 20 2.14 15.98 -17.64
C ALA A 20 1.40 17.27 -17.30
N PHE A 21 0.12 17.21 -16.97
CA PHE A 21 -0.68 18.38 -16.62
C PHE A 21 -0.23 19.01 -15.28
N ALA A 22 0.20 18.19 -14.33
CA ALA A 22 0.84 18.68 -13.11
C ALA A 22 2.15 19.43 -13.42
N ALA A 23 2.98 18.87 -14.31
CA ALA A 23 4.24 19.49 -14.71
C ALA A 23 4.06 20.79 -15.50
N PHE A 24 3.00 20.87 -16.31
CA PHE A 24 2.66 22.09 -17.05
C PHE A 24 2.01 23.16 -16.16
N GLY A 25 1.53 22.80 -15.00
CA GLY A 25 0.78 23.71 -14.13
C GLY A 25 -0.64 23.98 -14.61
N GLY A 26 -1.16 23.21 -15.57
CA GLY A 26 -2.49 23.37 -16.15
C GLY A 26 -2.78 22.38 -17.28
N VAL A 27 -3.98 22.43 -17.82
CA VAL A 27 -4.45 21.55 -18.88
C VAL A 27 -4.52 22.33 -20.21
N PRO A 28 -3.87 21.84 -21.30
CA PRO A 28 -4.00 22.45 -22.62
C PRO A 28 -5.43 22.25 -23.14
N ARG A 29 -5.93 23.19 -23.93
CA ARG A 29 -7.28 23.10 -24.50
C ARG A 29 -7.43 21.96 -25.50
N ARG A 30 -6.32 21.52 -26.12
CA ARG A 30 -6.31 20.51 -27.17
C ARG A 30 -5.11 19.57 -27.01
N GLY A 31 -5.36 18.27 -27.18
CA GLY A 31 -4.33 17.24 -27.20
C GLY A 31 -4.28 16.54 -28.55
N ILE A 32 -3.11 16.46 -29.19
CA ILE A 32 -2.92 15.77 -30.48
C ILE A 32 -2.37 14.38 -30.24
N TYR A 33 -3.06 13.37 -30.75
CA TYR A 33 -2.75 11.96 -30.52
C TYR A 33 -2.50 11.21 -31.82
N ASP A 34 -1.57 10.26 -31.76
CA ASP A 34 -1.52 9.21 -32.76
C ASP A 34 -2.70 8.23 -32.56
N ASN A 35 -2.94 7.37 -33.56
CA ASN A 35 -3.96 6.31 -33.50
C ASN A 35 -3.49 5.15 -32.60
N MET A 36 -3.16 5.45 -31.34
CA MET A 36 -2.72 4.45 -30.37
C MET A 36 -3.91 3.61 -29.86
N LYS A 37 -3.70 2.32 -29.65
CA LYS A 37 -4.73 1.39 -29.18
C LYS A 37 -5.33 1.73 -27.81
N THR A 38 -4.60 2.47 -26.99
CA THR A 38 -5.05 2.93 -25.68
C THR A 38 -5.99 4.12 -25.73
N ALA A 39 -6.08 4.82 -26.86
CA ALA A 39 -7.01 5.93 -27.06
C ALA A 39 -8.15 5.58 -28.02
N ILE A 40 -7.94 4.64 -28.95
CA ILE A 40 -8.89 4.30 -30.02
C ILE A 40 -9.11 2.80 -30.06
N ASP A 41 -10.36 2.36 -29.92
CA ASP A 41 -10.76 0.96 -30.02
C ASP A 41 -10.85 0.50 -31.48
N LYS A 42 -11.39 1.35 -32.39
CA LYS A 42 -11.51 1.04 -33.82
C LYS A 42 -11.24 2.29 -34.65
N VAL A 43 -10.44 2.11 -35.70
CA VAL A 43 -10.19 3.12 -36.72
C VAL A 43 -11.06 2.80 -37.95
N GLY A 44 -12.05 3.64 -38.22
CA GLY A 44 -12.91 3.55 -39.40
C GLY A 44 -12.28 4.17 -40.67
N LYS A 45 -13.08 4.36 -41.73
CA LYS A 45 -12.67 5.08 -42.93
C LYS A 45 -12.68 6.59 -42.65
N GLY A 46 -11.60 7.31 -43.07
CA GLY A 46 -11.47 8.76 -42.88
C GLY A 46 -11.23 9.15 -41.43
N LYS A 47 -11.96 10.14 -40.93
CA LYS A 47 -11.88 10.65 -39.53
C LYS A 47 -12.75 9.87 -38.53
N ASN A 48 -13.53 8.89 -38.99
CA ASN A 48 -14.40 8.11 -38.09
C ASN A 48 -13.56 7.18 -37.22
N ARG A 49 -13.68 7.33 -35.90
CA ARG A 49 -12.98 6.55 -34.88
C ARG A 49 -13.94 6.21 -33.75
N THR A 50 -13.79 5.04 -33.17
CA THR A 50 -14.41 4.71 -31.89
C THR A 50 -13.36 4.94 -30.81
N VAL A 51 -13.52 6.03 -30.06
CA VAL A 51 -12.65 6.38 -28.95
C VAL A 51 -12.91 5.41 -27.79
N ASN A 52 -11.89 5.04 -27.08
CA ASN A 52 -12.04 4.21 -25.89
C ASN A 52 -12.81 4.97 -24.80
N ALA A 53 -13.83 4.35 -24.22
CA ALA A 53 -14.73 5.00 -23.26
C ALA A 53 -13.99 5.56 -22.02
N ARG A 54 -12.93 4.88 -21.55
CA ARG A 54 -12.13 5.37 -20.42
C ARG A 54 -11.24 6.56 -20.81
N PHE A 55 -10.74 6.57 -22.05
CA PHE A 55 -10.01 7.72 -22.59
C PHE A 55 -10.95 8.91 -22.75
N GLU A 56 -12.17 8.70 -23.25
CA GLU A 56 -13.20 9.72 -23.35
C GLU A 56 -13.59 10.29 -21.97
N ALA A 57 -13.72 9.44 -20.96
CA ALA A 57 -13.96 9.87 -19.58
C ALA A 57 -12.81 10.75 -19.04
N MET A 58 -11.56 10.43 -19.36
CA MET A 58 -10.40 11.25 -18.98
C MET A 58 -10.41 12.61 -19.70
N THR A 59 -10.67 12.65 -21.00
CA THR A 59 -10.75 13.93 -21.73
C THR A 59 -11.88 14.80 -21.24
N GLY A 60 -13.03 14.19 -20.89
CA GLY A 60 -14.16 14.88 -20.27
C GLY A 60 -13.85 15.40 -18.85
N HIS A 61 -13.08 14.66 -18.05
CA HIS A 61 -12.65 15.09 -16.71
C HIS A 61 -11.74 16.34 -16.77
N TYR A 62 -10.80 16.35 -17.70
CA TYR A 62 -9.87 17.48 -17.90
C TYR A 62 -10.38 18.57 -18.82
N LEU A 63 -11.52 18.35 -19.50
CA LEU A 63 -12.18 19.29 -20.41
C LEU A 63 -11.34 19.70 -21.63
N PHE A 64 -10.40 18.86 -22.10
CA PHE A 64 -9.64 19.14 -23.30
C PHE A 64 -10.16 18.36 -24.52
N GLU A 65 -9.93 18.90 -25.72
CA GLU A 65 -10.36 18.28 -26.97
C GLU A 65 -9.27 17.35 -27.52
N PRO A 66 -9.53 16.04 -27.69
CA PRO A 66 -8.59 15.13 -28.30
C PRO A 66 -8.69 15.21 -29.84
N GLU A 67 -7.59 15.51 -30.49
CA GLU A 67 -7.44 15.42 -31.95
C GLU A 67 -6.57 14.22 -32.33
N PHE A 68 -7.00 13.44 -33.29
CA PHE A 68 -6.24 12.28 -33.77
C PHE A 68 -5.66 12.54 -35.14
N CYS A 69 -4.37 12.28 -35.33
CA CYS A 69 -3.69 12.38 -36.61
C CYS A 69 -4.34 11.51 -37.68
N ASN A 70 -4.33 11.99 -38.93
CA ASN A 70 -4.82 11.21 -40.05
C ASN A 70 -3.91 10.01 -40.35
N ARG A 71 -4.49 8.91 -40.86
CA ARG A 71 -3.69 7.78 -41.35
C ARG A 71 -2.76 8.29 -42.48
N ALA A 72 -1.47 7.94 -42.35
CA ALA A 72 -0.43 8.29 -43.34
C ALA A 72 -0.06 9.80 -43.46
N ALA A 73 -0.53 10.66 -42.56
CA ALA A 73 -0.10 12.06 -42.51
C ALA A 73 1.21 12.22 -41.71
N GLY A 74 2.32 11.72 -42.23
CA GLY A 74 3.63 11.77 -41.56
C GLY A 74 4.10 13.21 -41.24
N TRP A 75 3.63 14.22 -41.97
CA TRP A 75 3.94 15.61 -41.71
C TRP A 75 3.25 16.17 -40.42
N GLU A 76 2.06 15.65 -40.06
CA GLU A 76 1.38 16.00 -38.82
C GLU A 76 2.12 15.46 -37.56
N LYS A 77 2.95 14.44 -37.77
CA LYS A 77 3.74 13.77 -36.73
C LYS A 77 5.18 14.25 -36.62
N GLY A 78 5.70 14.87 -37.68
CA GLY A 78 7.14 15.11 -37.85
C GLY A 78 7.78 15.82 -36.65
N ILE A 79 7.11 16.78 -36.04
CA ILE A 79 7.63 17.52 -34.87
C ILE A 79 7.64 16.63 -33.62
N VAL A 80 6.57 15.87 -33.41
CA VAL A 80 6.46 14.99 -32.21
C VAL A 80 7.46 13.84 -32.31
N GLU A 81 7.55 13.16 -33.45
CA GLU A 81 8.47 12.05 -33.69
C GLU A 81 9.94 12.48 -33.58
N LYS A 82 10.30 13.63 -34.15
CA LYS A 82 11.67 14.19 -34.07
C LYS A 82 12.03 14.54 -32.62
N ASN A 83 11.16 15.24 -31.90
CA ASN A 83 11.38 15.58 -30.50
C ASN A 83 11.50 14.36 -29.61
N VAL A 84 10.66 13.34 -29.82
CA VAL A 84 10.74 12.07 -29.06
C VAL A 84 12.04 11.33 -29.34
N GLN A 85 12.50 11.30 -30.60
CA GLN A 85 13.76 10.63 -30.98
C GLN A 85 14.99 11.36 -30.42
N ASP A 86 15.05 12.68 -30.53
CA ASP A 86 16.18 13.49 -30.07
C ASP A 86 16.28 13.41 -28.50
N ARG A 87 15.16 13.44 -27.80
CA ARG A 87 15.13 13.31 -26.33
C ARG A 87 15.48 11.90 -25.87
N ARG A 88 15.02 10.87 -26.58
CA ARG A 88 15.44 9.50 -26.30
C ARG A 88 16.94 9.33 -26.38
N ARG A 89 17.60 9.96 -27.36
CA ARG A 89 19.07 9.86 -27.51
C ARG A 89 19.83 10.54 -26.36
N GLY A 90 19.39 11.72 -25.92
CA GLY A 90 20.06 12.44 -24.83
C GLY A 90 19.73 11.86 -23.46
N ILE A 91 18.53 12.14 -22.98
CA ILE A 91 18.13 11.85 -21.60
C ILE A 91 18.09 10.33 -21.31
N TRP A 92 17.61 9.50 -22.27
CA TRP A 92 17.57 8.05 -22.07
C TRP A 92 18.94 7.39 -22.06
N LEU A 93 19.92 7.87 -22.82
CA LEU A 93 21.28 7.36 -22.75
C LEU A 93 21.88 7.66 -21.38
N GLU A 94 21.75 8.87 -20.89
CA GLU A 94 22.19 9.25 -19.55
C GLU A 94 21.48 8.43 -18.45
N ALA A 95 20.16 8.23 -18.56
CA ALA A 95 19.42 7.39 -17.65
C ALA A 95 19.91 5.93 -17.64
N ALA A 96 20.30 5.40 -18.81
CA ALA A 96 20.77 4.04 -18.97
C ALA A 96 22.17 3.79 -18.36
N GLU A 97 22.98 4.83 -18.21
CA GLU A 97 24.30 4.75 -17.57
C GLU A 97 24.20 4.70 -16.04
N ARG A 98 23.03 4.98 -15.48
CA ARG A 98 22.79 5.02 -14.03
C ARG A 98 22.05 3.76 -13.56
N ARG A 99 22.19 3.44 -12.28
CA ARG A 99 21.37 2.42 -11.60
C ARG A 99 20.29 3.09 -10.78
N TRP A 100 19.08 2.63 -10.95
CA TRP A 100 17.91 3.18 -10.28
C TRP A 100 17.39 2.17 -9.24
N PRO A 101 17.10 2.60 -7.99
CA PRO A 101 16.55 1.70 -6.98
C PRO A 101 15.14 1.25 -7.36
N ASP A 102 14.36 2.14 -7.98
CA ASP A 102 12.98 1.90 -8.39
C ASP A 102 12.57 2.80 -9.57
N LEU A 103 11.39 2.56 -10.10
CA LEU A 103 10.82 3.33 -11.22
C LEU A 103 10.48 4.77 -10.82
N GLU A 104 10.13 5.01 -9.57
CA GLU A 104 9.77 6.35 -9.08
C GLU A 104 11.00 7.26 -9.06
N SER A 105 12.12 6.77 -8.57
CA SER A 105 13.41 7.48 -8.60
C SER A 105 13.86 7.80 -10.02
N LEU A 106 13.69 6.86 -10.96
CA LEU A 106 13.92 7.12 -12.38
C LEU A 106 13.00 8.24 -12.91
N ASN A 107 11.72 8.17 -12.60
CA ASN A 107 10.75 9.15 -13.10
C ASN A 107 10.96 10.54 -12.47
N ALA A 108 11.35 10.62 -11.22
CA ALA A 108 11.73 11.89 -10.58
C ALA A 108 12.94 12.53 -11.29
N TRP A 109 13.96 11.74 -11.61
CA TRP A 109 15.11 12.21 -12.35
C TRP A 109 14.74 12.61 -13.79
N LEU A 110 13.94 11.80 -14.50
CA LEU A 110 13.46 12.12 -15.86
C LEU A 110 12.68 13.45 -15.89
N HIS A 111 11.87 13.69 -14.86
CA HIS A 111 11.14 14.94 -14.70
C HIS A 111 12.10 16.13 -14.62
N GLN A 112 13.09 16.05 -13.71
CA GLN A 112 14.08 17.12 -13.55
C GLN A 112 14.91 17.34 -14.81
N ALA A 113 15.41 16.28 -15.43
CA ALA A 113 16.16 16.36 -16.67
C ALA A 113 15.38 17.01 -17.82
N CYS A 114 14.05 16.81 -17.87
CA CYS A 114 13.20 17.52 -18.82
C CYS A 114 13.09 19.00 -18.52
N LEU A 115 12.96 19.39 -17.25
CA LEU A 115 12.88 20.79 -16.83
C LEU A 115 14.20 21.51 -17.12
N ASP A 116 15.33 20.90 -16.79
CA ASP A 116 16.66 21.44 -17.08
C ASP A 116 16.84 21.67 -18.58
N ALA A 117 16.45 20.68 -19.38
CA ALA A 117 16.48 20.79 -20.83
C ALA A 117 15.57 21.91 -21.41
N TRP A 118 14.46 22.25 -20.75
CA TRP A 118 13.61 23.37 -21.17
C TRP A 118 14.30 24.72 -21.00
N HIS A 119 15.16 24.86 -20.00
CA HIS A 119 15.94 26.07 -19.75
C HIS A 119 17.14 26.22 -20.70
N GLU A 120 17.67 25.10 -21.20
CA GLU A 120 18.86 25.12 -22.08
C GLU A 120 18.53 25.21 -23.57
N LEU A 121 17.38 24.72 -23.97
CA LEU A 121 17.05 24.55 -25.38
C LEU A 121 16.27 25.72 -25.95
N ALA A 122 16.75 26.22 -27.10
CA ALA A 122 16.04 27.20 -27.90
C ALA A 122 14.68 26.62 -28.36
N HIS A 123 13.65 27.47 -28.39
CA HIS A 123 12.35 27.11 -28.93
C HIS A 123 12.43 26.97 -30.48
N PRO A 124 11.78 25.95 -31.06
CA PRO A 124 11.89 25.70 -32.51
C PRO A 124 11.43 26.87 -33.41
N ASP A 125 10.38 27.57 -32.98
CA ASP A 125 9.78 28.67 -33.76
C ASP A 125 10.31 30.05 -33.35
N TRP A 126 10.88 30.18 -32.13
CA TRP A 126 11.49 31.41 -31.60
C TRP A 126 12.89 31.10 -31.04
N PRO A 127 13.92 31.04 -31.92
CA PRO A 127 15.26 30.60 -31.51
C PRO A 127 15.94 31.51 -30.45
N GLU A 128 15.46 32.73 -30.29
CA GLU A 128 15.90 33.70 -29.28
C GLU A 128 15.36 33.44 -27.88
N LEU A 129 14.36 32.59 -27.77
CA LEU A 129 13.73 32.18 -26.48
C LEU A 129 14.02 30.74 -26.20
N THR A 130 14.11 30.41 -24.89
CA THR A 130 14.16 29.02 -24.48
C THR A 130 12.74 28.40 -24.47
N ILE A 131 12.67 27.07 -24.40
CA ILE A 131 11.38 26.38 -24.22
C ILE A 131 10.72 26.84 -22.92
N ALA A 132 11.51 27.06 -21.85
CA ALA A 132 11.00 27.54 -20.56
C ALA A 132 10.41 28.96 -20.65
N ASP A 133 11.02 29.85 -21.43
CA ASP A 133 10.51 31.23 -21.61
C ASP A 133 9.13 31.22 -22.30
N VAL A 134 8.99 30.41 -23.34
CA VAL A 134 7.71 30.26 -24.05
C VAL A 134 6.67 29.59 -23.17
N TRP A 135 7.06 28.54 -22.44
CA TRP A 135 6.16 27.85 -21.51
C TRP A 135 5.62 28.79 -20.43
N GLN A 136 6.42 29.69 -19.87
CA GLN A 136 5.93 30.70 -18.91
C GLN A 136 4.83 31.59 -19.50
N GLN A 137 4.92 31.93 -20.77
CA GLN A 137 3.87 32.70 -21.46
C GLN A 137 2.63 31.84 -21.70
N GLU A 138 2.79 30.57 -22.09
CA GLU A 138 1.71 29.62 -22.33
C GLU A 138 0.90 29.28 -21.09
N GLN A 139 1.53 29.28 -19.92
CA GLN A 139 0.85 28.96 -18.63
C GLN A 139 -0.41 29.81 -18.41
N THR A 140 -0.41 31.06 -18.83
CA THR A 140 -1.56 31.97 -18.69
C THR A 140 -2.77 31.55 -19.53
N HIS A 141 -2.56 30.69 -20.54
CA HIS A 141 -3.58 30.19 -21.46
C HIS A 141 -4.05 28.78 -21.15
N LEU A 142 -3.41 28.10 -20.21
CA LEU A 142 -3.82 26.78 -19.77
C LEU A 142 -5.11 26.85 -18.95
N MET A 143 -5.91 25.81 -19.05
CA MET A 143 -7.07 25.64 -18.18
C MET A 143 -6.59 25.21 -16.77
N PRO A 144 -7.36 25.51 -15.71
CA PRO A 144 -7.04 25.03 -14.37
C PRO A 144 -6.89 23.49 -14.34
N ASN A 145 -5.88 22.99 -13.61
CA ASN A 145 -5.69 21.57 -13.42
C ASN A 145 -6.60 21.09 -12.29
N PRO A 146 -7.63 20.29 -12.55
CA PRO A 146 -8.48 19.73 -11.49
C PRO A 146 -7.72 18.65 -10.69
N ALA A 147 -8.40 18.01 -9.73
CA ALA A 147 -7.88 16.80 -9.08
C ALA A 147 -7.50 15.75 -10.15
N PRO A 148 -6.44 14.96 -9.92
CA PRO A 148 -6.02 13.93 -10.88
C PRO A 148 -7.17 12.99 -11.24
N PHE A 149 -7.27 12.64 -12.53
CA PHE A 149 -8.24 11.65 -12.99
C PHE A 149 -7.99 10.29 -12.31
N ASP A 150 -9.04 9.67 -11.79
CA ASP A 150 -8.95 8.33 -11.21
C ASP A 150 -8.83 7.26 -12.31
N GLY A 151 -7.62 7.14 -12.83
CA GLY A 151 -7.27 6.45 -14.08
C GLY A 151 -7.01 4.95 -13.93
N TYR A 152 -7.89 4.21 -13.26
CA TYR A 152 -7.77 2.76 -13.16
C TYR A 152 -8.42 2.02 -14.34
N VAL A 153 -7.99 0.78 -14.55
CA VAL A 153 -8.71 -0.22 -15.38
C VAL A 153 -9.34 -1.23 -14.44
N GLU A 154 -10.65 -1.45 -14.58
CA GLU A 154 -11.41 -2.35 -13.72
C GLU A 154 -11.69 -3.67 -14.39
N GLN A 155 -11.54 -4.76 -13.65
CA GLN A 155 -11.96 -6.10 -14.05
C GLN A 155 -12.54 -6.88 -12.86
N VAL A 156 -13.48 -7.76 -13.12
CA VAL A 156 -14.00 -8.69 -12.10
C VAL A 156 -13.08 -9.92 -12.05
N ALA A 157 -12.70 -10.32 -10.85
CA ALA A 157 -11.93 -11.53 -10.60
C ALA A 157 -12.64 -12.42 -9.58
N ARG A 158 -12.57 -13.74 -9.78
CA ARG A 158 -13.06 -14.72 -8.80
C ARG A 158 -11.95 -15.07 -7.82
N VAL A 159 -12.26 -15.02 -6.53
CA VAL A 159 -11.33 -15.44 -5.48
C VAL A 159 -11.32 -16.96 -5.37
N THR A 160 -10.12 -17.53 -5.38
CA THR A 160 -9.94 -18.99 -5.24
C THR A 160 -10.22 -19.47 -3.80
N ALA A 161 -10.32 -20.79 -3.60
CA ALA A 161 -10.44 -21.42 -2.28
C ALA A 161 -9.23 -21.13 -1.36
N THR A 162 -8.09 -20.73 -1.95
CA THR A 162 -6.87 -20.36 -1.23
C THR A 162 -6.71 -18.84 -1.10
N SER A 163 -7.80 -18.08 -1.26
CA SER A 163 -7.85 -16.61 -1.10
C SER A 163 -6.90 -15.85 -2.02
N LEU A 164 -6.80 -16.31 -3.27
CA LEU A 164 -6.01 -15.68 -4.31
C LEU A 164 -6.89 -15.20 -5.45
N ILE A 165 -6.58 -14.03 -5.97
CA ILE A 165 -7.06 -13.54 -7.26
C ILE A 165 -5.97 -13.67 -8.32
N HIS A 166 -6.38 -13.80 -9.57
CA HIS A 166 -5.49 -13.75 -10.72
C HIS A 166 -5.62 -12.40 -11.40
N TYR A 167 -4.49 -11.70 -11.53
CA TYR A 167 -4.41 -10.49 -12.33
C TYR A 167 -3.22 -10.60 -13.29
N GLN A 168 -3.50 -10.48 -14.59
CA GLN A 168 -2.52 -10.74 -15.64
C GLN A 168 -1.90 -12.15 -15.49
N ARG A 169 -0.62 -12.26 -15.18
CA ARG A 169 0.08 -13.54 -15.04
C ARG A 169 0.53 -13.81 -13.60
N ASN A 170 0.02 -13.05 -12.65
CA ASN A 170 0.38 -13.13 -11.23
C ASN A 170 -0.83 -13.47 -10.37
N ARG A 171 -0.56 -13.93 -9.17
CA ARG A 171 -1.55 -14.22 -8.13
C ARG A 171 -1.32 -13.31 -6.96
N TYR A 172 -2.40 -12.80 -6.38
CA TYR A 172 -2.36 -11.88 -5.25
C TYR A 172 -3.31 -12.37 -4.17
N SER A 173 -2.85 -12.37 -2.94
CA SER A 173 -3.72 -12.73 -1.83
C SER A 173 -4.71 -11.60 -1.50
N VAL A 174 -5.90 -12.01 -1.08
CA VAL A 174 -6.96 -11.14 -0.57
C VAL A 174 -7.50 -11.74 0.73
N PRO A 175 -8.27 -10.99 1.53
CA PRO A 175 -8.84 -11.51 2.77
C PRO A 175 -9.51 -12.88 2.58
N CYS A 176 -9.25 -13.80 3.49
CA CYS A 176 -9.73 -15.18 3.33
C CYS A 176 -11.25 -15.30 3.45
N GLU A 177 -11.91 -14.29 3.99
CA GLU A 177 -13.37 -14.15 4.03
C GLU A 177 -13.99 -14.02 2.63
N TRP A 178 -13.20 -13.50 1.67
CA TRP A 178 -13.64 -13.33 0.27
C TRP A 178 -13.49 -14.59 -0.56
N ALA A 179 -13.02 -15.70 0.01
CA ALA A 179 -12.87 -16.96 -0.72
C ALA A 179 -14.18 -17.37 -1.41
N HIS A 180 -14.06 -17.84 -2.67
CA HIS A 180 -15.20 -18.25 -3.52
C HIS A 180 -16.15 -17.13 -3.97
N THR A 181 -15.88 -15.85 -3.64
CA THR A 181 -16.66 -14.70 -4.11
C THR A 181 -16.07 -14.07 -5.36
N SER A 182 -16.77 -13.11 -5.93
CA SER A 182 -16.27 -12.24 -6.99
C SER A 182 -15.93 -10.89 -6.42
N VAL A 183 -14.80 -10.33 -6.83
CA VAL A 183 -14.29 -9.04 -6.38
C VAL A 183 -14.00 -8.14 -7.59
N SER A 184 -14.06 -6.82 -7.39
CA SER A 184 -13.61 -5.86 -8.39
C SER A 184 -12.12 -5.56 -8.18
N VAL A 185 -11.33 -5.67 -9.24
CA VAL A 185 -9.90 -5.35 -9.25
C VAL A 185 -9.69 -4.10 -10.09
N ARG A 186 -9.30 -3.01 -9.45
CA ARG A 186 -8.94 -1.74 -10.07
C ARG A 186 -7.42 -1.66 -10.19
N ALA A 187 -6.93 -1.70 -11.41
CA ALA A 187 -5.50 -1.68 -11.70
C ALA A 187 -5.03 -0.26 -11.96
N TYR A 188 -4.05 0.18 -11.20
CA TYR A 188 -3.28 1.40 -11.36
C TYR A 188 -1.86 1.08 -11.90
N PRO A 189 -1.06 2.08 -12.24
CA PRO A 189 0.31 1.85 -12.72
C PRO A 189 1.20 1.07 -11.74
N ASP A 190 1.04 1.30 -10.45
CA ASP A 190 1.90 0.82 -9.35
C ASP A 190 1.22 -0.18 -8.41
N ARG A 191 -0.11 -0.20 -8.39
CA ARG A 191 -0.89 -0.96 -7.41
C ARG A 191 -2.17 -1.55 -7.99
N LEU A 192 -2.70 -2.52 -7.28
CA LEU A 192 -4.05 -3.03 -7.47
C LEU A 192 -4.89 -2.64 -6.25
N VAL A 193 -6.08 -2.12 -6.48
CA VAL A 193 -7.07 -1.87 -5.44
C VAL A 193 -8.19 -2.88 -5.62
N VAL A 194 -8.35 -3.77 -4.66
CA VAL A 194 -9.36 -4.83 -4.70
C VAL A 194 -10.52 -4.44 -3.80
N VAL A 195 -11.69 -4.34 -4.39
CA VAL A 195 -12.95 -4.05 -3.68
C VAL A 195 -13.66 -5.38 -3.46
N GLY A 196 -13.93 -5.69 -2.20
CA GLY A 196 -14.59 -6.92 -1.78
C GLY A 196 -16.03 -7.06 -2.28
N PRO A 197 -16.66 -8.19 -2.03
CA PRO A 197 -18.07 -8.38 -2.35
C PRO A 197 -18.90 -7.35 -1.58
N SER A 198 -19.90 -6.79 -2.26
CA SER A 198 -20.84 -5.87 -1.63
C SER A 198 -21.58 -6.62 -0.52
N SER A 199 -21.23 -6.34 0.73
CA SER A 199 -21.95 -6.75 1.93
C SER A 199 -22.55 -5.49 2.59
N ASP A 200 -23.48 -5.66 3.50
CA ASP A 200 -24.17 -4.57 4.18
C ASP A 200 -23.25 -3.62 4.98
N ALA A 201 -22.00 -4.00 5.17
CA ALA A 201 -20.93 -3.15 5.69
C ALA A 201 -19.88 -2.91 4.58
N PRO A 202 -19.52 -1.66 4.27
CA PRO A 202 -18.48 -1.35 3.29
C PRO A 202 -17.13 -1.81 3.85
N GLU A 203 -16.67 -2.97 3.41
CA GLU A 203 -15.31 -3.41 3.67
C GLU A 203 -14.33 -2.44 2.99
N GLN A 204 -13.26 -2.08 3.70
CA GLN A 204 -12.25 -1.20 3.13
C GLN A 204 -11.55 -1.90 1.95
N PRO A 205 -11.33 -1.19 0.84
CA PRO A 205 -10.60 -1.74 -0.28
C PRO A 205 -9.19 -2.19 0.14
N VAL A 206 -8.74 -3.32 -0.38
CA VAL A 206 -7.39 -3.82 -0.15
C VAL A 206 -6.47 -3.30 -1.24
N THR A 207 -5.39 -2.62 -0.85
CA THR A 207 -4.37 -2.14 -1.77
C THR A 207 -3.16 -3.07 -1.76
N LEU A 208 -2.77 -3.54 -2.95
CA LEU A 208 -1.70 -4.50 -3.16
C LEU A 208 -0.64 -3.91 -4.10
N PRO A 209 0.66 -4.11 -3.87
CA PRO A 209 1.69 -3.71 -4.82
C PRO A 209 1.54 -4.53 -6.12
N ARG A 210 1.61 -3.85 -7.26
CA ARG A 210 1.51 -4.51 -8.57
C ARG A 210 2.87 -5.04 -9.01
N SER A 211 2.95 -6.31 -9.38
CA SER A 211 4.13 -6.91 -10.00
C SER A 211 3.96 -7.04 -11.51
N PHE A 212 5.01 -6.70 -12.26
CA PHE A 212 5.11 -6.88 -13.71
C PHE A 212 5.91 -8.11 -14.11
N GLU A 213 6.49 -8.81 -13.15
CA GLU A 213 7.09 -10.12 -13.34
C GLU A 213 6.00 -11.15 -13.68
N ARG A 214 6.43 -12.36 -14.06
CA ARG A 214 5.49 -13.42 -14.46
C ARG A 214 5.52 -14.58 -13.49
N GLY A 215 4.34 -15.12 -13.21
CA GLY A 215 4.22 -16.34 -12.40
C GLY A 215 4.40 -16.13 -10.91
N GLN A 216 4.45 -14.89 -10.45
CA GLN A 216 4.60 -14.56 -9.05
C GLN A 216 3.32 -14.85 -8.26
N THR A 217 3.50 -15.20 -6.99
CA THR A 217 2.42 -15.23 -6.01
C THR A 217 2.80 -14.32 -4.88
N LEU A 218 2.10 -13.18 -4.79
CA LEU A 218 2.33 -12.16 -3.77
C LEU A 218 1.34 -12.40 -2.62
N TYR A 219 1.89 -12.72 -1.48
CA TYR A 219 1.12 -12.94 -0.26
C TYR A 219 1.23 -11.73 0.66
N ASP A 220 0.09 -11.33 1.22
CA ASP A 220 0.03 -10.59 2.47
C ASP A 220 -0.50 -11.57 3.55
N TRP A 221 0.32 -11.90 4.50
CA TRP A 221 -0.02 -12.86 5.57
C TRP A 221 -1.20 -12.38 6.42
N ARG A 222 -1.44 -11.06 6.48
CA ARG A 222 -2.56 -10.47 7.22
C ARG A 222 -3.91 -10.95 6.70
N HIS A 223 -4.01 -11.23 5.41
CA HIS A 223 -5.23 -11.76 4.79
C HIS A 223 -5.66 -13.15 5.31
N TYR A 224 -4.78 -13.83 6.02
CA TYR A 224 -5.02 -15.18 6.53
C TYR A 224 -5.13 -15.25 8.05
N VAL A 225 -5.02 -14.12 8.75
CA VAL A 225 -5.01 -14.10 10.23
C VAL A 225 -6.31 -14.66 10.81
N SER A 226 -7.46 -14.29 10.27
CA SER A 226 -8.75 -14.81 10.74
C SER A 226 -8.92 -16.32 10.51
N LEU A 227 -8.28 -16.88 9.48
CA LEU A 227 -8.26 -18.32 9.26
C LEU A 227 -7.55 -19.08 10.39
N LEU A 228 -6.55 -18.47 11.02
CA LEU A 228 -5.76 -19.10 12.07
C LEU A 228 -6.58 -19.45 13.32
N GLN A 229 -7.68 -18.75 13.58
CA GLN A 229 -8.60 -19.13 14.67
C GLN A 229 -9.14 -20.55 14.48
N ARG A 230 -9.46 -20.92 13.24
CA ARG A 230 -10.02 -22.23 12.90
C ARG A 230 -8.94 -23.27 12.56
N LYS A 231 -7.80 -22.81 12.02
CA LYS A 231 -6.72 -23.68 11.53
C LYS A 231 -5.34 -23.16 11.94
N PRO A 232 -5.01 -23.11 13.25
CA PRO A 232 -3.73 -22.57 13.73
C PRO A 232 -2.52 -23.34 13.16
N GLY A 233 -2.68 -24.64 12.87
CA GLY A 233 -1.62 -25.45 12.24
C GLY A 233 -1.15 -24.96 10.86
N ALA A 234 -1.92 -24.07 10.19
CA ALA A 234 -1.49 -23.45 8.93
C ALA A 234 -0.21 -22.60 9.09
N LEU A 235 0.08 -22.12 10.30
CA LEU A 235 1.31 -21.39 10.62
C LEU A 235 2.58 -22.21 10.35
N ARG A 236 2.52 -23.54 10.48
CA ARG A 236 3.72 -24.40 10.34
C ARG A 236 4.21 -24.51 8.91
N ASN A 237 3.29 -24.55 7.94
CA ASN A 237 3.59 -24.85 6.53
C ASN A 237 3.02 -23.83 5.56
N GLY A 238 2.36 -22.78 6.04
CA GLY A 238 1.70 -21.78 5.20
C GLY A 238 2.69 -20.85 4.50
N ALA A 239 2.74 -20.87 3.18
CA ALA A 239 3.55 -19.95 2.39
C ALA A 239 3.33 -18.46 2.75
N PRO A 240 2.09 -17.99 3.04
CA PRO A 240 1.85 -16.59 3.40
C PRO A 240 2.63 -16.11 4.61
N PHE A 241 2.86 -16.96 5.61
CA PHE A 241 3.48 -16.56 6.88
C PHE A 241 5.01 -16.43 6.84
N LYS A 242 5.64 -16.78 5.71
CA LYS A 242 7.08 -16.61 5.52
C LYS A 242 7.50 -15.16 5.34
N THR A 243 6.56 -14.27 5.02
CA THR A 243 6.80 -12.84 4.78
C THR A 243 6.45 -11.95 5.97
N MET A 244 6.14 -12.53 7.12
CA MET A 244 5.93 -11.77 8.35
C MET A 244 7.18 -10.97 8.74
N PRO A 245 7.04 -9.83 9.44
CA PRO A 245 8.14 -9.10 10.05
C PRO A 245 9.03 -9.99 10.93
N GLU A 246 10.32 -9.67 10.98
CA GLU A 246 11.31 -10.49 11.69
C GLU A 246 10.95 -10.79 13.15
N PRO A 247 10.48 -9.83 13.98
CA PRO A 247 10.08 -10.12 15.35
C PRO A 247 8.97 -11.19 15.46
N LEU A 248 8.00 -11.15 14.53
CA LEU A 248 6.95 -12.16 14.47
C LEU A 248 7.46 -13.53 14.02
N GLN A 249 8.43 -13.56 13.10
CA GLN A 249 9.08 -14.82 12.70
C GLN A 249 9.90 -15.43 13.84
N GLN A 250 10.62 -14.61 14.61
CA GLN A 250 11.37 -15.06 15.79
C GLN A 250 10.43 -15.60 16.86
N LEU A 251 9.34 -14.89 17.15
CA LEU A 251 8.30 -15.34 18.07
C LEU A 251 7.69 -16.67 17.61
N GLN A 252 7.33 -16.77 16.33
CA GLN A 252 6.81 -17.99 15.72
C GLN A 252 7.77 -19.17 15.88
N ALA A 253 9.05 -18.97 15.55
CA ALA A 253 10.08 -20.00 15.65
C ALA A 253 10.25 -20.50 17.11
N HIS A 254 10.10 -19.62 18.09
CA HIS A 254 10.13 -19.98 19.51
C HIS A 254 8.89 -20.76 19.91
N LEU A 255 7.70 -20.24 19.64
CA LEU A 255 6.44 -20.84 20.09
C LEU A 255 6.17 -22.20 19.44
N LEU A 256 6.49 -22.37 18.16
CA LEU A 256 6.24 -23.62 17.44
C LEU A 256 7.12 -24.81 17.89
N ARG A 257 8.11 -24.58 18.75
CA ARG A 257 8.88 -25.65 19.42
C ARG A 257 8.07 -26.35 20.51
N HIS A 258 7.03 -25.70 21.03
CA HIS A 258 6.22 -26.22 22.12
C HIS A 258 4.86 -26.71 21.63
N PRO A 259 4.27 -27.75 22.28
CA PRO A 259 2.92 -28.18 21.97
C PRO A 259 1.92 -27.04 22.17
N GLY A 260 1.03 -26.83 21.19
CA GLY A 260 0.03 -25.75 21.23
C GLY A 260 0.55 -24.35 20.88
N GLY A 261 1.85 -24.20 20.58
CA GLY A 261 2.45 -22.90 20.22
C GLY A 261 1.85 -22.26 18.98
N ASP A 262 1.27 -23.03 18.07
CA ASP A 262 0.51 -22.53 16.92
C ASP A 262 -0.76 -21.78 17.34
N ARG A 263 -1.48 -22.25 18.38
CA ARG A 263 -2.64 -21.53 18.93
C ARG A 263 -2.23 -20.24 19.63
N VAL A 264 -1.13 -20.31 20.38
CA VAL A 264 -0.55 -19.14 21.06
C VAL A 264 -0.15 -18.07 20.05
N MET A 265 0.55 -18.46 18.98
CA MET A 265 0.93 -17.53 17.91
C MET A 265 -0.30 -16.95 17.20
N ALA A 266 -1.33 -17.75 16.96
CA ALA A 266 -2.57 -17.27 16.37
C ALA A 266 -3.25 -16.18 17.21
N GLN A 267 -3.23 -16.31 18.55
CA GLN A 267 -3.75 -15.27 19.46
C GLN A 267 -2.99 -13.97 19.34
N VAL A 268 -1.65 -14.01 19.26
CA VAL A 268 -0.82 -12.81 19.07
C VAL A 268 -1.12 -12.16 17.71
N LEU A 269 -1.22 -12.94 16.65
CA LEU A 269 -1.55 -12.40 15.32
C LEU A 269 -2.96 -11.81 15.27
N MET A 270 -3.93 -12.39 15.99
CA MET A 270 -5.27 -11.82 16.11
C MET A 270 -5.28 -10.47 16.84
N ALA A 271 -4.38 -10.24 17.79
CA ALA A 271 -4.27 -8.94 18.45
C ALA A 271 -3.96 -7.80 17.46
N ILE A 272 -3.35 -8.11 16.32
CA ILE A 272 -3.06 -7.12 15.27
C ILE A 272 -4.33 -6.50 14.69
N THR A 273 -5.41 -7.27 14.59
CA THR A 273 -6.71 -6.77 14.08
C THR A 273 -7.36 -5.76 15.03
N LEU A 274 -7.04 -5.84 16.32
CA LEU A 274 -7.60 -4.96 17.34
C LEU A 274 -6.69 -3.77 17.67
N HIS A 275 -5.39 -3.96 17.62
CA HIS A 275 -4.40 -3.01 18.13
C HIS A 275 -3.50 -2.40 17.06
N GLY A 276 -3.52 -2.95 15.86
CA GLY A 276 -2.60 -2.55 14.79
C GLY A 276 -1.28 -3.32 14.82
N LEU A 277 -0.57 -3.30 13.68
CA LEU A 277 0.68 -4.06 13.53
C LEU A 277 1.81 -3.49 14.37
N ASP A 278 1.98 -2.18 14.36
CA ASP A 278 3.13 -1.51 14.99
C ASP A 278 3.13 -1.72 16.50
N ASP A 279 1.99 -1.56 17.17
CA ASP A 279 1.86 -1.76 18.61
C ASP A 279 2.17 -3.22 19.00
N VAL A 280 1.68 -4.18 18.20
CA VAL A 280 1.95 -5.60 18.45
C VAL A 280 3.42 -5.94 18.20
N LEU A 281 4.08 -5.35 17.21
CA LEU A 281 5.51 -5.55 16.98
C LEU A 281 6.33 -5.06 18.15
N VAL A 282 6.06 -3.86 18.67
CA VAL A 282 6.75 -3.33 19.87
C VAL A 282 6.54 -4.27 21.06
N ALA A 283 5.31 -4.73 21.30
CA ALA A 283 5.04 -5.66 22.40
C ALA A 283 5.77 -7.01 22.23
N VAL A 284 5.86 -7.52 21.02
CA VAL A 284 6.59 -8.75 20.70
C VAL A 284 8.10 -8.58 20.92
N GLU A 285 8.68 -7.47 20.47
CA GLU A 285 10.10 -7.16 20.67
C GLU A 285 10.44 -7.09 22.16
N LEU A 286 9.64 -6.39 22.96
CA LEU A 286 9.83 -6.31 24.42
C LEU A 286 9.69 -7.69 25.09
N ALA A 287 8.74 -8.52 24.65
CA ALA A 287 8.58 -9.86 25.18
C ALA A 287 9.78 -10.76 24.83
N LEU A 288 10.31 -10.67 23.61
CA LEU A 288 11.52 -11.40 23.18
C LEU A 288 12.75 -10.95 23.99
N GLN A 289 12.93 -9.64 24.21
CA GLN A 289 14.03 -9.11 25.02
C GLN A 289 13.96 -9.54 26.49
N SER A 290 12.75 -9.66 27.04
CA SER A 290 12.57 -10.10 28.44
C SER A 290 12.85 -11.60 28.64
N GLY A 291 13.00 -12.39 27.57
CA GLY A 291 13.15 -13.84 27.60
C GLY A 291 11.87 -14.60 27.99
N ARG A 292 10.75 -13.91 28.21
CA ARG A 292 9.45 -14.52 28.57
C ARG A 292 8.54 -14.55 27.36
N VAL A 293 8.64 -15.58 26.57
CA VAL A 293 7.93 -15.70 25.29
C VAL A 293 6.63 -16.48 25.49
N SER A 294 5.54 -15.76 25.82
CA SER A 294 4.18 -16.30 25.88
C SER A 294 3.17 -15.31 25.32
N ALA A 295 1.99 -15.80 24.87
CA ALA A 295 0.94 -14.90 24.40
C ALA A 295 0.47 -13.96 25.50
N ASP A 296 0.27 -14.46 26.71
CA ASP A 296 -0.19 -13.66 27.85
C ASP A 296 0.79 -12.54 28.18
N HIS A 297 2.10 -12.80 28.07
CA HIS A 297 3.11 -11.78 28.29
C HIS A 297 3.06 -10.70 27.18
N VAL A 298 2.98 -11.09 25.92
CA VAL A 298 2.84 -10.13 24.81
C VAL A 298 1.58 -9.30 24.96
N LEU A 299 0.43 -9.92 25.27
CA LEU A 299 -0.83 -9.20 25.45
C LEU A 299 -0.81 -8.28 26.68
N ASN A 300 -0.16 -8.68 27.78
CA ASN A 300 0.02 -7.83 28.96
C ASN A 300 0.93 -6.62 28.67
N VAL A 301 2.02 -6.82 27.92
CA VAL A 301 2.88 -5.71 27.48
C VAL A 301 2.08 -4.77 26.59
N LEU A 302 1.30 -5.30 25.65
CA LEU A 302 0.45 -4.51 24.76
C LEU A 302 -0.60 -3.70 25.52
N ALA A 303 -1.26 -4.30 26.51
CA ALA A 303 -2.21 -3.61 27.36
C ALA A 303 -1.56 -2.44 28.12
N ARG A 304 -0.36 -2.65 28.68
CA ARG A 304 0.40 -1.59 29.38
C ARG A 304 0.83 -0.45 28.47
N LEU A 305 1.19 -0.76 27.23
CA LEU A 305 1.55 0.28 26.23
C LEU A 305 0.35 1.18 25.87
N LYS A 306 -0.87 0.65 26.04
CA LYS A 306 -2.12 1.39 25.74
C LYS A 306 -2.81 1.99 26.95
N GLU A 307 -2.48 1.53 28.15
CA GLU A 307 -2.92 2.24 29.34
C GLU A 307 -2.27 3.61 29.34
N PRO A 308 -3.04 4.72 29.28
CA PRO A 308 -2.47 6.02 29.58
C PRO A 308 -1.87 5.89 30.97
N GLU A 309 -0.63 6.39 31.17
CA GLU A 309 -0.09 6.59 32.51
C GLU A 309 -1.14 7.34 33.32
N ALA A 310 -2.01 6.59 33.97
CA ALA A 310 -2.76 7.12 35.07
C ALA A 310 -1.69 7.45 36.12
N VAL A 311 -1.18 8.68 36.07
CA VAL A 311 -0.58 9.31 37.24
C VAL A 311 -1.69 9.30 38.27
N GLN A 312 -1.85 8.18 38.95
CA GLN A 312 -2.51 8.18 40.22
C GLN A 312 -1.58 8.98 41.12
N SER A 313 -1.78 10.29 41.08
CA SER A 313 -1.43 11.09 42.25
C SER A 313 -2.21 10.49 43.40
N LEU A 314 -1.55 9.64 44.14
CA LEU A 314 -2.05 9.24 45.45
C LEU A 314 -2.48 10.54 46.13
N PRO A 315 -3.72 10.64 46.64
CA PRO A 315 -4.14 11.84 47.31
C PRO A 315 -3.12 12.11 48.44
N GLN A 316 -2.43 13.22 48.38
CA GLN A 316 -1.36 13.63 49.31
C GLN A 316 -1.87 13.88 50.74
N ALA A 317 -3.15 13.67 50.96
CA ALA A 317 -3.75 13.75 52.29
C ALA A 317 -4.63 12.51 52.54
N LEU A 318 -4.02 11.49 53.07
CA LEU A 318 -4.81 10.48 53.83
C LEU A 318 -5.55 11.22 54.94
N LEU A 319 -6.88 11.11 54.96
CA LEU A 319 -7.68 11.59 56.07
C LEU A 319 -7.06 11.05 57.37
N PRO A 320 -6.92 11.88 58.46
CA PRO A 320 -6.30 11.45 59.71
C PRO A 320 -6.89 10.15 60.27
N ALA A 321 -8.15 9.84 59.93
CA ALA A 321 -8.85 8.62 60.30
C ALA A 321 -8.34 7.35 59.57
N LEU A 322 -7.57 7.52 58.48
CA LEU A 322 -7.01 6.40 57.69
C LEU A 322 -5.51 6.21 57.88
N THR A 323 -4.86 7.06 58.68
CA THR A 323 -3.47 6.88 59.09
C THR A 323 -3.39 5.95 60.26
N LEU A 324 -2.70 4.84 60.11
CA LEU A 324 -2.39 3.91 61.23
C LEU A 324 -1.55 4.71 62.24
N GLN A 325 -2.05 4.78 63.45
CA GLN A 325 -1.34 5.48 64.57
C GLN A 325 -0.12 4.68 65.02
N GLU A 326 -0.09 3.38 64.79
CA GLU A 326 1.04 2.50 65.07
C GLU A 326 1.32 1.65 63.81
N PRO A 327 2.60 1.43 63.46
CA PRO A 327 2.93 0.54 62.37
C PRO A 327 2.50 -0.88 62.71
N PRO A 328 1.90 -1.64 61.75
CA PRO A 328 1.49 -3.00 61.99
C PRO A 328 2.72 -3.85 62.30
N GLN A 329 2.75 -4.42 63.51
CA GLN A 329 3.75 -5.40 63.89
C GLN A 329 3.27 -6.80 63.52
N ALA A 330 4.12 -7.54 62.81
CA ALA A 330 3.83 -8.94 62.48
C ALA A 330 3.87 -9.77 63.76
N ASP A 331 2.73 -10.33 64.17
CA ASP A 331 2.66 -11.29 65.27
C ASP A 331 3.09 -12.68 64.76
N VAL A 332 4.40 -12.94 64.90
CA VAL A 332 5.01 -14.19 64.41
C VAL A 332 4.54 -15.38 65.26
N LEU A 333 4.19 -15.15 66.51
CA LEU A 333 3.71 -16.20 67.43
C LEU A 333 2.36 -16.79 67.01
N ARG A 334 1.57 -16.04 66.25
CA ARG A 334 0.28 -16.56 65.73
C ARG A 334 0.48 -17.69 64.72
N TYR A 335 1.62 -17.80 64.10
CA TYR A 335 1.94 -18.89 63.14
C TYR A 335 2.49 -20.11 63.88
N ASP A 336 3.09 -19.92 65.03
CA ASP A 336 3.56 -21.05 65.89
C ASP A 336 2.41 -21.85 66.45
N LEU A 337 1.24 -21.24 66.63
CA LEU A 337 0.00 -21.94 67.03
C LEU A 337 -0.51 -22.93 65.97
N LEU A 338 -0.17 -22.72 64.70
CA LEU A 338 -0.52 -23.62 63.58
C LEU A 338 0.40 -24.83 63.47
N LEU A 339 1.55 -24.81 64.20
CA LEU A 339 2.50 -25.92 64.22
C LEU A 339 2.31 -26.85 65.41
N GLN A 340 1.38 -26.54 66.33
CA GLN A 340 1.06 -27.47 67.43
C GLN A 340 0.23 -28.63 66.86
N PRO A 341 0.60 -29.90 67.12
CA PRO A 341 -0.18 -31.04 66.71
C PRO A 341 -1.53 -31.01 67.48
N GLN A 342 -2.62 -31.08 66.72
CA GLN A 342 -3.92 -31.36 67.34
C GLN A 342 -3.85 -32.72 67.99
N GLU A 343 -3.93 -32.80 69.37
CA GLU A 343 -4.19 -34.05 70.09
C GLU A 343 -5.59 -34.52 69.71
N ASP A 344 -5.65 -35.63 68.97
CA ASP A 344 -6.91 -36.33 68.71
C ASP A 344 -7.48 -36.84 69.98
N ASP A 345 -8.46 -36.17 70.58
CA ASP A 345 -9.32 -36.67 71.59
C ASP A 345 -10.24 -37.78 71.04
N HIS A 346 -9.74 -38.99 70.99
CA HIS A 346 -10.60 -40.18 70.90
C HIS A 346 -11.35 -40.33 72.18
N VAL A 347 -12.61 -39.90 72.26
CA VAL A 347 -13.57 -40.25 73.25
C VAL A 347 -14.33 -41.50 72.80
N GLN A 348 -14.33 -42.47 73.65
CA GLN A 348 -14.97 -43.79 73.60
C GLN A 348 -16.44 -43.80 73.18
#